data_a8346f5f46089844fb3275130d34e62e
#
_entry.id   a8346f5f46089844fb3275130d34e62e
#
_cell.length_a   1.000
_cell.length_b   1.000
_cell.length_c   1.000
_cell.angle_alpha   90.00
_cell.angle_beta   90.00
_cell.angle_gamma   90.00
#
_symmetry.space_group_name_H-M   'P 1'
#
loop_
_entity.id
_entity.type
_entity.pdbx_description
1 polymer ?
#
loop_
_entity_poly.entity_id
_entity_poly.type
_entity_poly.pdbx_seq_one_letter_code
_entity_poly.pdbx_strand_id
1 'polypeptide(L)'
;MPELKPVPTPAIADPRALLETLFRAAVSAADPDIVLRAHLPARPRGRTVVVGAGKGAAQMARAFERLWDAPLSGVIVTRYGYAVECERIEVLEAAHPVPDENGLLASGRLMAAVRGLTEDDLVVALVCGGGSALLPAPAGDLTLADEAAVNRALLASGAPISAMNAVRKQVSRIKGGRLAALAHPARVVSLVVSDIPGDNPALVASGPTIADPGTRADALRLIDRYRLDLPPAVLRHLSDDVEDTPMPSDLRFVRNEVRLVASAASSLEAAAAVAREGGIEAVILSDAIEGEAREVGRVHAAIAAEVVRRNRPFAKPVVLLSGGETTVTISDVGRKSGKGGRNGEFLLSFACGIDGLDGISALAADTDGIDGSEDNAGAFADGSTVARLAETGRDAAELLARNDSWTAFDALGDLFAPGPTGTNVNDFRAILIQ
;
A
#
# COMPACT_ATOMS: atom_id res chain seq x y z
N MET A 1 31.63 -29.72 -31.77
CA MET A 1 30.39 -29.01 -31.88
C MET A 1 30.77 -27.56 -32.11
N PRO A 2 30.22 -26.85 -33.11
CA PRO A 2 30.55 -25.42 -33.28
C PRO A 2 29.93 -24.66 -32.12
N GLU A 3 30.76 -23.84 -31.43
CA GLU A 3 30.32 -22.87 -30.43
C GLU A 3 29.38 -21.88 -31.13
N LEU A 4 28.10 -21.90 -30.74
CA LEU A 4 27.15 -20.84 -31.06
C LEU A 4 27.67 -19.54 -30.44
N LYS A 5 28.15 -18.63 -31.27
CA LYS A 5 28.47 -17.27 -30.82
C LYS A 5 27.19 -16.66 -30.24
N PRO A 6 27.24 -16.06 -29.03
CA PRO A 6 26.08 -15.39 -28.48
C PRO A 6 25.64 -14.28 -29.46
N VAL A 7 24.37 -14.31 -29.84
CA VAL A 7 23.75 -13.22 -30.61
C VAL A 7 23.82 -11.98 -29.71
N PRO A 8 24.41 -10.88 -30.15
CA PRO A 8 24.44 -9.66 -29.33
C PRO A 8 22.99 -9.21 -29.09
N THR A 9 22.56 -9.20 -27.83
CA THR A 9 21.29 -8.61 -27.45
C THR A 9 21.34 -7.13 -27.81
N PRO A 10 20.35 -6.58 -28.54
CA PRO A 10 20.36 -5.17 -28.88
C PRO A 10 20.37 -4.34 -27.58
N ALA A 11 21.27 -3.36 -27.52
CA ALA A 11 21.29 -2.40 -26.42
C ALA A 11 19.91 -1.70 -26.38
N ILE A 12 19.34 -1.58 -25.17
CA ILE A 12 18.07 -0.88 -24.97
C ILE A 12 18.34 0.60 -25.24
N ALA A 13 17.69 1.15 -26.26
CA ALA A 13 17.99 2.48 -26.75
C ALA A 13 17.62 3.60 -25.77
N ASP A 14 16.58 3.39 -24.97
CA ASP A 14 16.11 4.34 -23.94
C ASP A 14 15.73 3.60 -22.65
N PRO A 15 16.67 3.46 -21.71
CA PRO A 15 16.41 2.82 -20.42
C PRO A 15 15.31 3.51 -19.59
N ARG A 16 15.23 4.86 -19.65
CA ARG A 16 14.22 5.61 -18.86
C ARG A 16 12.82 5.35 -19.39
N ALA A 17 12.64 5.38 -20.71
CA ALA A 17 11.34 5.11 -21.33
C ALA A 17 10.87 3.67 -21.03
N LEU A 18 11.79 2.69 -20.99
CA LEU A 18 11.45 1.32 -20.59
C LEU A 18 10.99 1.29 -19.13
N LEU A 19 11.77 1.85 -18.19
CA LEU A 19 11.44 1.85 -16.76
C LEU A 19 10.11 2.55 -16.48
N GLU A 20 9.83 3.66 -17.17
CA GLU A 20 8.53 4.33 -17.10
C GLU A 20 7.40 3.43 -17.64
N THR A 21 7.63 2.71 -18.74
CA THR A 21 6.65 1.78 -19.30
C THR A 21 6.32 0.66 -18.31
N LEU A 22 7.33 0.12 -17.62
CA LEU A 22 7.14 -0.89 -16.58
C LEU A 22 6.33 -0.34 -15.39
N PHE A 23 6.63 0.88 -14.94
CA PHE A 23 5.84 1.55 -13.90
C PHE A 23 4.38 1.73 -14.34
N ARG A 24 4.14 2.22 -15.55
CA ARG A 24 2.78 2.40 -16.08
C ARG A 24 2.02 1.08 -16.19
N ALA A 25 2.69 0.00 -16.55
CA ALA A 25 2.10 -1.35 -16.55
C ALA A 25 1.71 -1.80 -15.13
N ALA A 26 2.58 -1.57 -14.15
CA ALA A 26 2.32 -1.87 -12.75
C ALA A 26 1.10 -1.10 -12.20
N VAL A 27 1.03 0.20 -12.47
CA VAL A 27 -0.10 1.07 -12.07
C VAL A 27 -1.40 0.63 -12.78
N SER A 28 -1.35 0.35 -14.09
CA SER A 28 -2.51 -0.08 -14.87
C SER A 28 -3.09 -1.40 -14.37
N ALA A 29 -2.26 -2.31 -13.87
CA ALA A 29 -2.69 -3.58 -13.28
C ALA A 29 -3.44 -3.41 -11.94
N ALA A 30 -3.42 -2.22 -11.36
CA ALA A 30 -4.16 -1.87 -10.15
C ALA A 30 -5.21 -0.77 -10.39
N ASP A 31 -5.44 -0.36 -11.66
CA ASP A 31 -6.46 0.61 -12.03
C ASP A 31 -7.87 0.07 -11.72
N PRO A 32 -8.66 0.75 -10.86
CA PRO A 32 -10.00 0.29 -10.50
C PRO A 32 -10.94 0.06 -11.68
N ASP A 33 -10.87 0.86 -12.75
CA ASP A 33 -11.71 0.71 -13.94
C ASP A 33 -11.40 -0.60 -14.72
N ILE A 34 -10.18 -1.08 -14.59
CA ILE A 34 -9.72 -2.32 -15.23
C ILE A 34 -10.01 -3.52 -14.33
N VAL A 35 -9.50 -3.49 -13.10
CA VAL A 35 -9.51 -4.68 -12.23
C VAL A 35 -10.90 -5.03 -11.72
N LEU A 36 -11.76 -4.05 -11.43
CA LEU A 36 -13.10 -4.34 -10.91
C LEU A 36 -14.01 -5.05 -11.93
N ARG A 37 -13.79 -4.83 -13.22
CA ARG A 37 -14.60 -5.45 -14.29
C ARG A 37 -14.64 -6.98 -14.21
N ALA A 38 -13.49 -7.60 -13.91
CA ALA A 38 -13.38 -9.05 -13.79
C ALA A 38 -13.92 -9.58 -12.43
N HIS A 39 -14.15 -8.70 -11.48
CA HIS A 39 -14.49 -9.05 -10.11
C HIS A 39 -15.91 -8.63 -9.68
N LEU A 40 -16.75 -8.16 -10.62
CA LEU A 40 -18.12 -7.79 -10.31
C LEU A 40 -18.88 -8.98 -9.73
N PRO A 41 -19.61 -8.83 -8.60
CA PRO A 41 -20.45 -9.89 -8.06
C PRO A 41 -21.70 -10.12 -8.90
N ALA A 42 -22.35 -11.28 -8.72
CA ALA A 42 -23.68 -11.49 -9.26
C ALA A 42 -24.69 -10.53 -8.60
N ARG A 43 -25.61 -9.98 -9.41
CA ARG A 43 -26.66 -9.07 -8.92
C ARG A 43 -27.54 -9.75 -7.89
N PRO A 44 -27.92 -9.04 -6.83
CA PRO A 44 -28.89 -9.51 -5.85
C PRO A 44 -30.33 -9.43 -6.41
N ARG A 45 -31.27 -10.07 -5.73
CA ARG A 45 -32.70 -9.85 -5.95
C ARG A 45 -33.18 -8.55 -5.28
N GLY A 46 -32.56 -8.19 -4.18
CA GLY A 46 -32.82 -7.00 -3.39
C GLY A 46 -31.93 -5.82 -3.73
N ARG A 47 -31.52 -5.09 -2.73
CA ARG A 47 -30.70 -3.86 -2.84
C ARG A 47 -29.21 -4.19 -3.01
N THR A 48 -28.49 -3.32 -3.70
CA THR A 48 -27.03 -3.28 -3.66
C THR A 48 -26.58 -2.10 -2.81
N VAL A 49 -25.84 -2.39 -1.74
CA VAL A 49 -25.28 -1.38 -0.84
C VAL A 49 -23.77 -1.42 -0.95
N VAL A 50 -23.15 -0.29 -1.30
CA VAL A 50 -21.68 -0.17 -1.39
C VAL A 50 -21.16 0.50 -0.12
N VAL A 51 -20.18 -0.13 0.51
CA VAL A 51 -19.43 0.46 1.64
C VAL A 51 -17.93 0.37 1.33
N GLY A 52 -17.12 1.23 1.93
CA GLY A 52 -15.71 1.13 1.65
C GLY A 52 -14.85 2.10 2.47
N ALA A 53 -13.56 1.79 2.54
CA ALA A 53 -12.58 2.66 3.21
C ALA A 53 -11.19 2.45 2.66
N GLY A 54 -10.43 3.53 2.58
CA GLY A 54 -9.02 3.55 2.21
C GLY A 54 -8.67 4.70 1.27
N LYS A 55 -7.39 4.88 1.00
CA LYS A 55 -6.88 5.98 0.16
C LYS A 55 -7.46 5.94 -1.26
N GLY A 56 -7.61 4.75 -1.86
CA GLY A 56 -8.18 4.53 -3.20
C GLY A 56 -9.68 4.19 -3.21
N ALA A 57 -10.38 4.23 -2.06
CA ALA A 57 -11.77 3.78 -1.97
C ALA A 57 -12.73 4.62 -2.82
N ALA A 58 -12.47 5.93 -2.96
CA ALA A 58 -13.29 6.80 -3.80
C ALA A 58 -13.17 6.46 -5.30
N GLN A 59 -11.96 6.19 -5.77
CA GLN A 59 -11.68 5.76 -7.15
C GLN A 59 -12.34 4.40 -7.44
N MET A 60 -12.23 3.46 -6.48
CA MET A 60 -12.92 2.16 -6.56
C MET A 60 -14.44 2.34 -6.60
N ALA A 61 -15.00 3.24 -5.78
CA ALA A 61 -16.44 3.50 -5.75
C ALA A 61 -16.94 4.08 -7.08
N ARG A 62 -16.25 5.07 -7.64
CA ARG A 62 -16.56 5.63 -8.94
C ARG A 62 -16.48 4.60 -10.06
N ALA A 63 -15.42 3.78 -10.08
CA ALA A 63 -15.27 2.71 -11.06
C ALA A 63 -16.37 1.65 -10.92
N PHE A 64 -16.67 1.23 -9.68
CA PHE A 64 -17.74 0.28 -9.42
C PHE A 64 -19.11 0.82 -9.87
N GLU A 65 -19.41 2.08 -9.54
CA GLU A 65 -20.66 2.74 -9.92
C GLU A 65 -20.86 2.81 -11.44
N ARG A 66 -19.80 3.04 -12.21
CA ARG A 66 -19.81 3.06 -13.69
C ARG A 66 -19.99 1.67 -14.29
N LEU A 67 -19.43 0.67 -13.65
CA LEU A 67 -19.46 -0.73 -14.12
C LEU A 67 -20.77 -1.45 -13.71
N TRP A 68 -21.48 -0.94 -12.69
CA TRP A 68 -22.68 -1.56 -12.13
C TRP A 68 -23.95 -0.96 -12.72
N ASP A 69 -24.59 -1.69 -13.62
CA ASP A 69 -25.76 -1.26 -14.39
C ASP A 69 -27.12 -1.50 -13.68
N ALA A 70 -27.10 -1.74 -12.35
CA ALA A 70 -28.30 -1.87 -11.51
C ALA A 70 -28.35 -0.75 -10.46
N PRO A 71 -29.53 -0.49 -9.86
CA PRO A 71 -29.64 0.44 -8.75
C PRO A 71 -28.68 0.07 -7.61
N LEU A 72 -28.02 1.07 -7.07
CA LEU A 72 -27.19 0.94 -5.88
C LEU A 72 -27.31 2.21 -5.02
N SER A 73 -26.90 2.09 -3.78
CA SER A 73 -26.63 3.20 -2.86
C SER A 73 -25.43 2.85 -2.02
N GLY A 74 -24.81 3.81 -1.40
CA GLY A 74 -23.67 3.47 -0.56
C GLY A 74 -23.01 4.66 0.09
N VAL A 75 -21.99 4.37 0.88
CA VAL A 75 -21.12 5.35 1.54
C VAL A 75 -19.71 4.78 1.66
N ILE A 76 -18.73 5.57 1.30
CA ILE A 76 -17.31 5.23 1.50
C ILE A 76 -16.59 6.36 2.19
N VAL A 77 -15.42 6.06 2.77
CA VAL A 77 -14.53 7.07 3.35
C VAL A 77 -13.14 6.98 2.75
N THR A 78 -12.60 8.13 2.39
CA THR A 78 -11.21 8.28 1.92
C THR A 78 -10.48 9.35 2.74
N ARG A 79 -9.19 9.54 2.52
CA ARG A 79 -8.43 10.62 3.17
C ARG A 79 -8.75 11.97 2.53
N TYR A 80 -8.56 13.05 3.29
CA TYR A 80 -8.71 14.41 2.78
C TYR A 80 -7.93 14.65 1.49
N GLY A 81 -8.59 15.28 0.50
CA GLY A 81 -8.03 15.59 -0.81
C GLY A 81 -8.02 14.42 -1.81
N TYR A 82 -8.60 13.26 -1.46
CA TYR A 82 -8.67 12.07 -2.32
C TYR A 82 -10.09 11.72 -2.76
N ALA A 83 -11.07 12.57 -2.40
CA ALA A 83 -12.44 12.38 -2.88
C ALA A 83 -12.52 12.50 -4.41
N VAL A 84 -13.34 11.65 -5.01
CA VAL A 84 -13.82 11.78 -6.38
C VAL A 84 -15.33 11.72 -6.38
N GLU A 85 -15.95 12.47 -7.28
CA GLU A 85 -17.40 12.56 -7.37
C GLU A 85 -18.02 11.22 -7.80
N CYS A 86 -19.04 10.79 -7.07
CA CYS A 86 -19.93 9.66 -7.37
C CYS A 86 -21.37 10.17 -7.41
N GLU A 87 -22.22 9.55 -8.22
CA GLU A 87 -23.62 9.96 -8.38
C GLU A 87 -24.56 9.34 -7.32
N ARG A 88 -24.26 8.10 -6.90
CA ARG A 88 -25.11 7.26 -6.06
C ARG A 88 -24.47 6.82 -4.76
N ILE A 89 -23.15 7.03 -4.64
CA ILE A 89 -22.34 6.66 -3.46
C ILE A 89 -21.87 7.94 -2.78
N GLU A 90 -22.22 8.10 -1.51
CA GLU A 90 -21.72 9.21 -0.68
C GLU A 90 -20.24 9.02 -0.42
N VAL A 91 -19.41 10.02 -0.74
CA VAL A 91 -17.97 10.02 -0.49
C VAL A 91 -17.66 10.94 0.68
N LEU A 92 -17.14 10.37 1.76
CA LEU A 92 -16.74 11.10 2.96
C LEU A 92 -15.20 11.18 3.02
N GLU A 93 -14.68 12.22 3.64
CA GLU A 93 -13.25 12.40 3.85
C GLU A 93 -12.92 12.48 5.34
N ALA A 94 -11.80 11.90 5.74
CA ALA A 94 -11.32 11.86 7.11
C ALA A 94 -9.78 11.94 7.20
N ALA A 95 -9.27 12.16 8.39
CA ALA A 95 -7.84 12.25 8.64
C ALA A 95 -7.13 10.88 8.57
N HIS A 96 -5.92 10.91 8.06
CA HIS A 96 -4.99 9.78 8.00
C HIS A 96 -3.56 10.31 8.22
N PRO A 97 -2.67 9.68 9.03
CA PRO A 97 -2.81 8.37 9.69
C PRO A 97 -3.46 8.40 11.08
N VAL A 98 -3.77 9.55 11.64
CA VAL A 98 -4.41 9.69 12.95
C VAL A 98 -5.89 9.96 12.75
N PRO A 99 -6.79 9.15 13.36
CA PRO A 99 -8.24 9.29 13.18
C PRO A 99 -8.79 10.59 13.79
N ASP A 100 -9.88 11.09 13.19
CA ASP A 100 -10.61 12.29 13.60
C ASP A 100 -12.13 12.05 13.72
N GLU A 101 -12.87 13.11 14.06
CA GLU A 101 -14.34 13.08 14.20
C GLU A 101 -15.05 12.79 12.89
N ASN A 102 -14.48 13.20 11.73
CA ASN A 102 -15.08 12.87 10.44
C ASN A 102 -14.96 11.37 10.13
N GLY A 103 -13.88 10.73 10.55
CA GLY A 103 -13.73 9.27 10.48
C GLY A 103 -14.77 8.56 11.37
N LEU A 104 -15.03 9.10 12.57
CA LEU A 104 -16.05 8.56 13.46
C LEU A 104 -17.45 8.70 12.85
N LEU A 105 -17.79 9.85 12.26
CA LEU A 105 -19.01 10.06 11.50
C LEU A 105 -19.13 9.07 10.35
N ALA A 106 -18.08 8.92 9.54
CA ALA A 106 -18.05 8.00 8.42
C ALA A 106 -18.30 6.56 8.85
N SER A 107 -17.62 6.09 9.91
CA SER A 107 -17.84 4.75 10.48
C SER A 107 -19.28 4.53 10.90
N GLY A 108 -19.91 5.55 11.54
CA GLY A 108 -21.31 5.52 11.89
C GLY A 108 -22.24 5.39 10.66
N ARG A 109 -21.94 6.11 9.57
CA ARG A 109 -22.67 6.05 8.30
C ARG A 109 -22.53 4.69 7.62
N LEU A 110 -21.30 4.12 7.57
CA LEU A 110 -21.07 2.78 7.02
C LEU A 110 -21.85 1.72 7.79
N MET A 111 -21.79 1.75 9.13
CA MET A 111 -22.53 0.82 9.97
C MET A 111 -24.06 0.98 9.81
N ALA A 112 -24.56 2.19 9.65
CA ALA A 112 -25.98 2.44 9.41
C ALA A 112 -26.43 1.90 8.04
N ALA A 113 -25.61 2.07 7.00
CA ALA A 113 -25.94 1.63 5.64
C ALA A 113 -26.14 0.11 5.52
N VAL A 114 -25.46 -0.69 6.35
CA VAL A 114 -25.55 -2.16 6.29
C VAL A 114 -26.56 -2.76 7.28
N ARG A 115 -27.25 -1.96 8.09
CA ARG A 115 -28.24 -2.46 9.03
C ARG A 115 -29.60 -2.74 8.38
N GLY A 116 -30.29 -3.77 8.88
CA GLY A 116 -31.65 -4.09 8.45
C GLY A 116 -31.74 -4.58 6.99
N LEU A 117 -30.63 -5.11 6.47
CA LEU A 117 -30.61 -5.78 5.19
C LEU A 117 -31.22 -7.19 5.29
N THR A 118 -31.60 -7.75 4.14
CA THR A 118 -32.23 -9.07 4.02
C THR A 118 -31.28 -10.04 3.30
N GLU A 119 -31.63 -11.31 3.26
CA GLU A 119 -30.85 -12.33 2.52
C GLU A 119 -30.81 -12.11 1.00
N ASP A 120 -31.74 -11.33 0.46
CA ASP A 120 -31.83 -10.93 -0.94
C ASP A 120 -30.93 -9.74 -1.28
N ASP A 121 -30.45 -9.01 -0.27
CA ASP A 121 -29.58 -7.85 -0.44
C ASP A 121 -28.09 -8.25 -0.60
N LEU A 122 -27.32 -7.36 -1.22
CA LEU A 122 -25.89 -7.49 -1.41
C LEU A 122 -25.16 -6.28 -0.83
N VAL A 123 -24.14 -6.53 -0.03
CA VAL A 123 -23.15 -5.52 0.34
C VAL A 123 -21.90 -5.73 -0.49
N VAL A 124 -21.43 -4.69 -1.18
CA VAL A 124 -20.13 -4.66 -1.84
C VAL A 124 -19.20 -3.79 -1.01
N ALA A 125 -18.16 -4.40 -0.46
CA ALA A 125 -17.19 -3.68 0.35
C ALA A 125 -15.92 -3.39 -0.48
N LEU A 126 -15.64 -2.11 -0.70
CA LEU A 126 -14.47 -1.61 -1.42
C LEU A 126 -13.39 -1.22 -0.40
N VAL A 127 -12.41 -2.09 -0.22
CA VAL A 127 -11.42 -1.95 0.87
C VAL A 127 -10.02 -1.82 0.29
N CYS A 128 -9.29 -0.80 0.71
CA CYS A 128 -7.91 -0.61 0.30
C CYS A 128 -7.06 -0.01 1.44
N GLY A 129 -5.78 0.18 1.17
CA GLY A 129 -4.80 0.68 2.13
C GLY A 129 -5.17 2.00 2.79
N GLY A 130 -4.67 2.17 4.01
CA GLY A 130 -4.94 3.34 4.84
C GLY A 130 -6.31 3.34 5.55
N GLY A 131 -7.21 2.41 5.26
CA GLY A 131 -8.57 2.37 5.81
C GLY A 131 -8.67 2.19 7.33
N SER A 132 -7.64 1.66 8.00
CA SER A 132 -7.66 1.48 9.47
C SER A 132 -7.85 2.77 10.24
N ALA A 133 -7.17 3.85 9.83
CA ALA A 133 -7.29 5.16 10.48
C ALA A 133 -8.58 5.88 10.08
N LEU A 134 -9.10 5.62 8.89
CA LEU A 134 -10.33 6.21 8.35
C LEU A 134 -11.60 5.61 8.96
N LEU A 135 -11.49 4.48 9.67
CA LEU A 135 -12.60 3.76 10.30
C LEU A 135 -12.47 3.70 11.83
N PRO A 136 -12.35 4.83 12.55
CA PRO A 136 -12.47 4.79 14.01
C PRO A 136 -13.92 4.46 14.40
N ALA A 137 -14.08 3.53 15.32
CA ALA A 137 -15.37 3.16 15.91
C ALA A 137 -15.11 2.53 17.28
N PRO A 138 -14.80 3.32 18.31
CA PRO A 138 -14.38 2.82 19.61
C PRO A 138 -15.42 1.85 20.21
N ALA A 139 -14.94 0.74 20.78
CA ALA A 139 -15.77 -0.31 21.36
C ALA A 139 -16.13 0.04 22.81
N GLY A 140 -17.29 -0.45 23.27
CA GLY A 140 -17.80 -0.22 24.63
C GLY A 140 -17.88 1.28 24.96
N ASP A 141 -17.28 1.64 26.09
CA ASP A 141 -17.21 3.01 26.60
C ASP A 141 -15.91 3.76 26.17
N LEU A 142 -15.13 3.17 25.26
CA LEU A 142 -13.93 3.82 24.73
C LEU A 142 -14.31 5.04 23.90
N THR A 143 -13.42 6.03 23.93
CA THR A 143 -13.55 7.28 23.19
C THR A 143 -12.67 7.27 21.93
N LEU A 144 -12.91 8.22 21.03
CA LEU A 144 -12.02 8.46 19.89
C LEU A 144 -10.59 8.77 20.34
N ALA A 145 -10.44 9.49 21.46
CA ALA A 145 -9.12 9.80 22.03
C ALA A 145 -8.38 8.52 22.47
N ASP A 146 -9.10 7.53 23.04
CA ASP A 146 -8.54 6.24 23.40
C ASP A 146 -8.08 5.46 22.18
N GLU A 147 -8.91 5.36 21.12
CA GLU A 147 -8.53 4.68 19.86
C GLU A 147 -7.33 5.39 19.18
N ALA A 148 -7.30 6.73 19.19
CA ALA A 148 -6.17 7.50 18.69
C ALA A 148 -4.89 7.27 19.50
N ALA A 149 -5.00 7.13 20.83
CA ALA A 149 -3.86 6.80 21.69
C ALA A 149 -3.33 5.39 21.40
N VAL A 150 -4.21 4.40 21.21
CA VAL A 150 -3.83 3.04 20.78
C VAL A 150 -3.07 3.10 19.46
N ASN A 151 -3.58 3.83 18.46
CA ASN A 151 -2.91 3.95 17.16
C ASN A 151 -1.52 4.58 17.28
N ARG A 152 -1.36 5.66 18.07
CA ARG A 152 -0.05 6.29 18.29
C ARG A 152 0.94 5.35 18.97
N ALA A 153 0.51 4.64 20.02
CA ALA A 153 1.36 3.70 20.74
C ALA A 153 1.81 2.54 19.82
N LEU A 154 0.91 2.01 19.00
CA LEU A 154 1.22 0.95 18.04
C LEU A 154 2.21 1.42 16.97
N LEU A 155 2.02 2.60 16.38
CA LEU A 155 2.92 3.17 15.37
C LEU A 155 4.32 3.42 15.95
N ALA A 156 4.42 3.84 17.21
CA ALA A 156 5.70 4.10 17.87
C ALA A 156 6.42 2.83 18.35
N SER A 157 5.73 1.68 18.39
CA SER A 157 6.25 0.44 19.02
C SER A 157 7.20 -0.36 18.14
N GLY A 158 7.22 -0.13 16.82
CA GLY A 158 7.91 -1.00 15.87
C GLY A 158 7.29 -2.39 15.71
N ALA A 159 6.07 -2.60 16.22
CA ALA A 159 5.36 -3.87 16.05
C ALA A 159 4.96 -4.08 14.58
N PRO A 160 5.00 -5.32 14.07
CA PRO A 160 4.55 -5.62 12.71
C PRO A 160 3.04 -5.37 12.56
N ILE A 161 2.60 -5.10 11.33
CA ILE A 161 1.20 -4.76 11.03
C ILE A 161 0.20 -5.80 11.55
N SER A 162 0.56 -7.08 11.55
CA SER A 162 -0.27 -8.16 12.09
C SER A 162 -0.52 -8.01 13.59
N ALA A 163 0.51 -7.67 14.36
CA ALA A 163 0.39 -7.41 15.80
C ALA A 163 -0.41 -6.13 16.08
N MET A 164 -0.16 -5.06 15.32
CA MET A 164 -0.93 -3.82 15.42
C MET A 164 -2.42 -4.06 15.18
N ASN A 165 -2.75 -4.80 14.12
CA ASN A 165 -4.14 -5.10 13.77
C ASN A 165 -4.83 -6.01 14.79
N ALA A 166 -4.11 -6.95 15.42
CA ALA A 166 -4.67 -7.78 16.48
C ALA A 166 -5.19 -6.94 17.65
N VAL A 167 -4.47 -5.87 18.04
CA VAL A 167 -4.94 -4.93 19.07
C VAL A 167 -6.06 -4.03 18.56
N ARG A 168 -5.91 -3.41 17.37
CA ARG A 168 -6.89 -2.49 16.78
C ARG A 168 -8.28 -3.10 16.62
N LYS A 169 -8.35 -4.37 16.23
CA LYS A 169 -9.60 -5.10 16.02
C LYS A 169 -10.39 -5.26 17.33
N GLN A 170 -9.72 -5.48 18.44
CA GLN A 170 -10.37 -5.73 19.73
C GLN A 170 -10.92 -4.46 20.41
N VAL A 171 -10.46 -3.28 20.00
CA VAL A 171 -10.95 -2.00 20.54
C VAL A 171 -11.93 -1.28 19.59
N SER A 172 -12.45 -1.97 18.58
CA SER A 172 -13.27 -1.38 17.52
C SER A 172 -14.60 -2.09 17.32
N ARG A 173 -15.66 -1.33 17.02
CA ARG A 173 -16.99 -1.86 16.66
C ARG A 173 -17.19 -2.15 15.17
N ILE A 174 -16.20 -1.82 14.32
CA ILE A 174 -16.32 -1.94 12.86
C ILE A 174 -15.27 -2.90 12.26
N LYS A 175 -14.08 -2.98 12.87
CA LYS A 175 -12.93 -3.79 12.37
C LYS A 175 -13.11 -5.29 12.69
N GLY A 176 -12.25 -6.15 12.12
CA GLY A 176 -12.23 -7.58 12.41
C GLY A 176 -13.53 -8.30 12.06
N GLY A 177 -14.11 -8.04 10.90
CA GLY A 177 -15.34 -8.69 10.43
C GLY A 177 -16.64 -8.10 10.99
N ARG A 178 -16.58 -7.17 11.95
CA ARG A 178 -17.78 -6.67 12.62
C ARG A 178 -18.74 -5.93 11.67
N LEU A 179 -18.24 -5.22 10.64
CA LEU A 179 -19.08 -4.58 9.65
C LEU A 179 -19.88 -5.62 8.84
N ALA A 180 -19.25 -6.72 8.42
CA ALA A 180 -19.94 -7.79 7.71
C ALA A 180 -20.91 -8.56 8.62
N ALA A 181 -20.57 -8.80 9.87
CA ALA A 181 -21.48 -9.40 10.84
C ALA A 181 -22.73 -8.54 11.06
N LEU A 182 -22.61 -7.21 11.01
CA LEU A 182 -23.72 -6.26 11.12
C LEU A 182 -24.62 -6.27 9.88
N ALA A 183 -24.07 -6.61 8.70
CA ALA A 183 -24.79 -6.72 7.45
C ALA A 183 -25.65 -8.00 7.33
N HIS A 184 -25.40 -9.00 8.19
CA HIS A 184 -26.14 -10.26 8.16
C HIS A 184 -27.65 -10.02 8.29
N PRO A 185 -28.51 -10.71 7.48
CA PRO A 185 -28.22 -11.88 6.64
C PRO A 185 -27.86 -11.56 5.17
N ALA A 186 -27.62 -10.30 4.79
CA ALA A 186 -27.16 -9.97 3.45
C ALA A 186 -25.82 -10.63 3.12
N ARG A 187 -25.61 -10.98 1.85
CA ARG A 187 -24.32 -11.45 1.37
C ARG A 187 -23.35 -10.27 1.28
N VAL A 188 -22.12 -10.45 1.75
CA VAL A 188 -21.04 -9.45 1.62
C VAL A 188 -19.99 -9.94 0.62
N VAL A 189 -19.66 -9.13 -0.37
CA VAL A 189 -18.55 -9.35 -1.28
C VAL A 189 -17.53 -8.24 -1.07
N SER A 190 -16.37 -8.61 -0.55
CA SER A 190 -15.26 -7.69 -0.30
C SER A 190 -14.31 -7.70 -1.50
N LEU A 191 -14.16 -6.55 -2.15
CA LEU A 191 -13.21 -6.29 -3.22
C LEU A 191 -12.04 -5.53 -2.60
N VAL A 192 -10.89 -6.20 -2.50
CA VAL A 192 -9.75 -5.71 -1.71
C VAL A 192 -8.58 -5.37 -2.62
N VAL A 193 -8.06 -4.15 -2.49
CA VAL A 193 -6.75 -3.74 -3.03
C VAL A 193 -5.77 -3.80 -1.87
N SER A 194 -4.79 -4.70 -1.96
CA SER A 194 -3.83 -4.92 -0.88
C SER A 194 -2.60 -4.03 -1.01
N ASP A 195 -2.26 -3.37 0.09
CA ASP A 195 -1.00 -2.67 0.33
C ASP A 195 -0.16 -3.37 1.41
N ILE A 196 -0.47 -4.63 1.71
CA ILE A 196 0.12 -5.35 2.85
C ILE A 196 1.01 -6.49 2.36
N PRO A 197 2.23 -6.65 2.91
CA PRO A 197 3.08 -7.79 2.61
C PRO A 197 2.35 -9.13 2.81
N GLY A 198 2.41 -10.00 1.80
CA GLY A 198 1.79 -11.33 1.81
C GLY A 198 0.28 -11.31 1.58
N ASP A 199 -0.31 -10.19 1.19
CA ASP A 199 -1.68 -10.03 0.67
C ASP A 199 -2.80 -10.63 1.52
N ASN A 200 -2.62 -10.67 2.86
CA ASN A 200 -3.67 -11.14 3.76
C ASN A 200 -4.81 -10.11 3.84
N PRO A 201 -5.98 -10.34 3.21
CA PRO A 201 -7.04 -9.34 3.12
C PRO A 201 -7.66 -9.01 4.48
N ALA A 202 -7.52 -9.88 5.50
CA ALA A 202 -7.98 -9.60 6.87
C ALA A 202 -7.14 -8.52 7.57
N LEU A 203 -5.98 -8.15 7.02
CA LEU A 203 -5.12 -7.09 7.56
C LEU A 203 -5.35 -5.74 6.87
N VAL A 204 -5.84 -5.71 5.63
CA VAL A 204 -6.16 -4.47 4.89
C VAL A 204 -7.27 -3.73 5.63
N ALA A 205 -7.06 -2.46 5.93
CA ALA A 205 -7.98 -1.62 6.74
C ALA A 205 -8.40 -2.26 8.08
N SER A 206 -7.60 -3.18 8.65
CA SER A 206 -7.94 -4.02 9.80
C SER A 206 -9.17 -4.93 9.57
N GLY A 207 -9.45 -5.31 8.32
CA GLY A 207 -10.45 -6.30 7.93
C GLY A 207 -11.87 -5.99 8.39
N PRO A 208 -12.51 -4.87 8.01
CA PRO A 208 -13.84 -4.54 8.51
C PRO A 208 -14.92 -5.58 8.15
N THR A 209 -14.75 -6.25 7.03
CA THR A 209 -15.69 -7.25 6.51
C THR A 209 -15.16 -8.69 6.52
N ILE A 210 -14.00 -8.92 7.11
CA ILE A 210 -13.32 -10.23 7.09
C ILE A 210 -13.13 -10.70 8.53
N ALA A 211 -13.68 -11.85 8.85
CA ALA A 211 -13.55 -12.49 10.16
C ALA A 211 -12.09 -12.82 10.48
N ASP A 212 -11.71 -12.76 11.75
CA ASP A 212 -10.34 -12.90 12.20
C ASP A 212 -10.27 -13.82 13.41
N PRO A 213 -9.34 -14.80 13.47
CA PRO A 213 -9.23 -15.72 14.58
C PRO A 213 -8.59 -15.10 15.83
N GLY A 214 -8.11 -13.85 15.77
CA GLY A 214 -7.44 -13.16 16.88
C GLY A 214 -8.40 -12.88 18.04
N THR A 215 -7.92 -13.06 19.26
CA THR A 215 -8.67 -12.87 20.50
C THR A 215 -8.16 -11.69 21.31
N ARG A 216 -8.95 -11.22 22.28
CA ARG A 216 -8.50 -10.23 23.27
C ARG A 216 -7.28 -10.72 24.07
N ALA A 217 -7.23 -12.02 24.36
CA ALA A 217 -6.07 -12.60 25.03
C ALA A 217 -4.80 -12.48 24.18
N ASP A 218 -4.92 -12.61 22.84
CA ASP A 218 -3.81 -12.36 21.94
C ASP A 218 -3.40 -10.88 21.97
N ALA A 219 -4.36 -9.96 21.94
CA ALA A 219 -4.10 -8.53 22.02
C ALA A 219 -3.37 -8.16 23.33
N LEU A 220 -3.81 -8.69 24.49
CA LEU A 220 -3.16 -8.45 25.78
C LEU A 220 -1.72 -8.98 25.80
N ARG A 221 -1.47 -10.18 25.24
CA ARG A 221 -0.10 -10.72 25.11
C ARG A 221 0.81 -9.84 24.24
N LEU A 222 0.26 -9.27 23.17
CA LEU A 222 1.01 -8.36 22.29
C LEU A 222 1.29 -7.01 22.97
N ILE A 223 0.33 -6.47 23.73
CA ILE A 223 0.51 -5.26 24.52
C ILE A 223 1.68 -5.43 25.50
N ASP A 224 1.71 -6.54 26.22
CA ASP A 224 2.80 -6.85 27.15
C ASP A 224 4.14 -7.05 26.41
N ARG A 225 4.15 -7.85 25.33
CA ARG A 225 5.35 -8.14 24.53
C ARG A 225 6.01 -6.89 23.99
N TYR A 226 5.23 -5.95 23.45
CA TYR A 226 5.72 -4.71 22.85
C TYR A 226 5.74 -3.55 23.86
N ARG A 227 5.39 -3.80 25.15
CA ARG A 227 5.37 -2.82 26.24
C ARG A 227 4.60 -1.57 25.86
N LEU A 228 3.41 -1.75 25.27
CA LEU A 228 2.59 -0.65 24.82
C LEU A 228 2.04 0.12 26.03
N ASP A 229 2.29 1.41 26.08
CA ASP A 229 1.68 2.31 27.08
C ASP A 229 0.31 2.76 26.55
N LEU A 230 -0.75 2.16 27.08
CA LEU A 230 -2.12 2.38 26.64
C LEU A 230 -2.98 2.99 27.76
N PRO A 231 -4.02 3.75 27.40
CA PRO A 231 -4.97 4.29 28.38
C PRO A 231 -5.54 3.20 29.27
N PRO A 232 -5.72 3.42 30.58
CA PRO A 232 -6.32 2.45 31.51
C PRO A 232 -7.71 1.98 31.08
N ALA A 233 -8.49 2.82 30.38
CA ALA A 233 -9.80 2.45 29.82
C ALA A 233 -9.68 1.32 28.79
N VAL A 234 -8.65 1.37 27.92
CA VAL A 234 -8.37 0.35 26.90
C VAL A 234 -8.01 -0.98 27.57
N LEU A 235 -7.12 -0.95 28.58
CA LEU A 235 -6.72 -2.16 29.29
C LEU A 235 -7.91 -2.82 30.04
N ARG A 236 -8.77 -2.01 30.66
CA ARG A 236 -10.01 -2.51 31.28
C ARG A 236 -10.92 -3.16 30.24
N HIS A 237 -11.21 -2.46 29.12
CA HIS A 237 -12.05 -2.99 28.05
C HIS A 237 -11.54 -4.35 27.54
N LEU A 238 -10.23 -4.49 27.33
CA LEU A 238 -9.63 -5.75 26.88
C LEU A 238 -9.65 -6.86 27.94
N SER A 239 -9.72 -6.52 29.24
CA SER A 239 -9.77 -7.47 30.35
C SER A 239 -11.18 -7.88 30.74
N ASP A 240 -12.19 -7.08 30.36
CA ASP A 240 -13.60 -7.36 30.67
C ASP A 240 -14.14 -8.52 29.82
N ASP A 241 -15.25 -9.13 30.24
CA ASP A 241 -15.91 -10.20 29.48
C ASP A 241 -16.78 -9.64 28.34
N VAL A 242 -16.10 -9.12 27.32
CA VAL A 242 -16.71 -8.57 26.09
C VAL A 242 -16.54 -9.58 24.95
N GLU A 243 -17.42 -9.55 23.97
CA GLU A 243 -17.35 -10.43 22.80
C GLU A 243 -16.08 -10.15 21.96
N ASP A 244 -15.32 -11.20 21.66
CA ASP A 244 -14.18 -11.14 20.71
C ASP A 244 -14.64 -10.75 19.28
N THR A 245 -13.69 -10.54 18.39
CA THR A 245 -13.99 -10.41 16.95
C THR A 245 -14.70 -11.67 16.43
N PRO A 246 -15.63 -11.57 15.47
CA PRO A 246 -16.22 -12.74 14.83
C PRO A 246 -15.16 -13.69 14.29
N MET A 247 -15.29 -14.96 14.63
CA MET A 247 -14.40 -16.02 14.19
C MET A 247 -14.67 -16.42 12.72
N PRO A 248 -13.70 -16.93 11.97
CA PRO A 248 -13.93 -17.44 10.61
C PRO A 248 -14.99 -18.55 10.50
N SER A 249 -15.26 -19.27 11.58
CA SER A 249 -16.29 -20.31 11.66
C SER A 249 -17.70 -19.77 11.96
N ASP A 250 -17.85 -18.48 12.16
CA ASP A 250 -19.15 -17.86 12.43
C ASP A 250 -20.09 -17.97 11.21
N LEU A 251 -21.28 -18.50 11.43
CA LEU A 251 -22.25 -18.76 10.38
C LEU A 251 -22.72 -17.50 9.63
N ARG A 252 -22.56 -16.32 10.23
CA ARG A 252 -22.84 -15.04 9.57
C ARG A 252 -21.99 -14.80 8.32
N PHE A 253 -20.82 -15.47 8.19
CA PHE A 253 -19.88 -15.29 7.09
C PHE A 253 -19.97 -16.36 6.00
N VAL A 254 -20.82 -17.38 6.16
CA VAL A 254 -20.87 -18.53 5.22
C VAL A 254 -21.20 -18.15 3.78
N ARG A 255 -21.87 -17.01 3.56
CA ARG A 255 -22.25 -16.49 2.23
C ARG A 255 -21.32 -15.37 1.75
N ASN A 256 -20.34 -14.95 2.56
CA ASN A 256 -19.46 -13.86 2.23
C ASN A 256 -18.31 -14.33 1.33
N GLU A 257 -17.87 -13.43 0.46
CA GLU A 257 -16.77 -13.66 -0.45
C GLU A 257 -15.72 -12.56 -0.29
N VAL A 258 -14.46 -12.94 -0.43
CA VAL A 258 -13.33 -11.99 -0.46
C VAL A 258 -12.59 -12.19 -1.77
N ARG A 259 -12.37 -11.11 -2.50
CA ARG A 259 -11.65 -11.08 -3.77
C ARG A 259 -10.54 -10.07 -3.68
N LEU A 260 -9.30 -10.53 -3.77
CA LEU A 260 -8.16 -9.67 -3.96
C LEU A 260 -8.19 -9.19 -5.42
N VAL A 261 -8.36 -7.90 -5.64
CA VAL A 261 -8.55 -7.36 -7.00
C VAL A 261 -7.27 -6.71 -7.54
N ALA A 262 -6.40 -6.21 -6.66
CA ALA A 262 -5.07 -5.75 -6.99
C ALA A 262 -4.14 -5.85 -5.77
N SER A 263 -2.84 -5.98 -6.03
CA SER A 263 -1.78 -5.99 -5.01
C SER A 263 -0.43 -5.60 -5.62
N ALA A 264 0.57 -5.39 -4.76
CA ALA A 264 1.94 -5.18 -5.21
C ALA A 264 2.44 -6.34 -6.08
N ALA A 265 2.11 -7.60 -5.69
CA ALA A 265 2.47 -8.79 -6.48
C ALA A 265 1.91 -8.72 -7.90
N SER A 266 0.60 -8.47 -8.08
CA SER A 266 -0.02 -8.40 -9.40
C SER A 266 0.55 -7.26 -10.27
N SER A 267 0.90 -6.14 -9.65
CA SER A 267 1.53 -4.99 -10.33
C SER A 267 2.94 -5.31 -10.81
N LEU A 268 3.74 -5.97 -9.98
CA LEU A 268 5.08 -6.40 -10.38
C LEU A 268 5.06 -7.47 -11.48
N GLU A 269 4.11 -8.41 -11.43
CA GLU A 269 3.93 -9.41 -12.51
C GLU A 269 3.53 -8.77 -13.84
N ALA A 270 2.68 -7.74 -13.82
CA ALA A 270 2.32 -7.00 -15.04
C ALA A 270 3.55 -6.28 -15.63
N ALA A 271 4.36 -5.64 -14.80
CA ALA A 271 5.62 -5.04 -15.23
C ALA A 271 6.60 -6.08 -15.78
N ALA A 272 6.72 -7.23 -15.11
CA ALA A 272 7.57 -8.33 -15.56
C ALA A 272 7.12 -8.91 -16.91
N ALA A 273 5.81 -9.01 -17.14
CA ALA A 273 5.26 -9.46 -18.43
C ALA A 273 5.67 -8.51 -19.55
N VAL A 274 5.53 -7.20 -19.35
CA VAL A 274 5.93 -6.18 -20.35
C VAL A 274 7.44 -6.23 -20.64
N ALA A 275 8.28 -6.42 -19.63
CA ALA A 275 9.73 -6.57 -19.84
C ALA A 275 10.04 -7.82 -20.69
N ARG A 276 9.41 -8.97 -20.38
CA ARG A 276 9.59 -10.22 -21.10
C ARG A 276 9.07 -10.17 -22.54
N GLU A 277 7.94 -9.49 -22.77
CA GLU A 277 7.42 -9.21 -24.13
C GLU A 277 8.41 -8.36 -24.94
N GLY A 278 9.15 -7.47 -24.29
CA GLY A 278 10.26 -6.70 -24.87
C GLY A 278 11.56 -7.51 -25.04
N GLY A 279 11.56 -8.82 -24.72
CA GLY A 279 12.74 -9.69 -24.84
C GLY A 279 13.77 -9.53 -23.73
N ILE A 280 13.40 -8.92 -22.59
CA ILE A 280 14.28 -8.73 -21.44
C ILE A 280 13.81 -9.63 -20.30
N GLU A 281 14.73 -10.43 -19.74
CA GLU A 281 14.43 -11.22 -18.55
C GLU A 281 14.04 -10.31 -17.39
N ALA A 282 12.96 -10.67 -16.68
CA ALA A 282 12.50 -9.92 -15.51
C ALA A 282 12.41 -10.84 -14.30
N VAL A 283 13.05 -10.42 -13.23
CA VAL A 283 13.11 -11.13 -11.95
C VAL A 283 12.45 -10.28 -10.87
N ILE A 284 11.40 -10.81 -10.25
CA ILE A 284 10.77 -10.21 -9.07
C ILE A 284 11.53 -10.70 -7.84
N LEU A 285 12.20 -9.78 -7.14
CA LEU A 285 12.93 -10.10 -5.91
C LEU A 285 11.98 -10.34 -4.74
N SER A 286 10.99 -9.47 -4.59
CA SER A 286 9.91 -9.56 -3.60
C SER A 286 8.92 -8.41 -3.81
N ASP A 287 7.68 -8.61 -3.43
CA ASP A 287 6.61 -7.62 -3.33
C ASP A 287 6.44 -7.06 -1.90
N ALA A 288 7.25 -7.52 -0.95
CA ALA A 288 7.05 -7.34 0.48
C ALA A 288 8.32 -6.84 1.19
N ILE A 289 9.12 -5.98 0.54
CA ILE A 289 10.36 -5.44 1.13
C ILE A 289 10.03 -4.29 2.07
N GLU A 290 10.31 -4.49 3.35
CA GLU A 290 10.18 -3.51 4.42
C GLU A 290 11.55 -3.11 4.99
N GLY A 291 11.58 -2.09 5.83
CA GLY A 291 12.76 -1.60 6.54
C GLY A 291 13.20 -0.21 6.12
N GLU A 292 14.37 0.20 6.56
CA GLU A 292 14.90 1.54 6.29
C GLU A 292 15.30 1.70 4.81
N ALA A 293 14.71 2.68 4.12
CA ALA A 293 14.85 2.87 2.68
C ALA A 293 16.30 2.91 2.20
N ARG A 294 17.18 3.64 2.91
CA ARG A 294 18.60 3.73 2.56
C ARG A 294 19.34 2.39 2.68
N GLU A 295 18.97 1.56 3.64
CA GLU A 295 19.63 0.25 3.81
C GLU A 295 19.14 -0.73 2.73
N VAL A 296 17.86 -0.69 2.41
CA VAL A 296 17.30 -1.45 1.29
C VAL A 296 17.95 -1.02 -0.03
N GLY A 297 18.17 0.29 -0.25
CA GLY A 297 18.88 0.83 -1.41
C GLY A 297 20.30 0.27 -1.55
N ARG A 298 21.07 0.20 -0.45
CA ARG A 298 22.42 -0.40 -0.41
C ARG A 298 22.43 -1.88 -0.78
N VAL A 299 21.46 -2.64 -0.29
CA VAL A 299 21.32 -4.07 -0.61
C VAL A 299 21.06 -4.26 -2.10
N HIS A 300 20.13 -3.49 -2.68
CA HIS A 300 19.82 -3.55 -4.10
C HIS A 300 21.02 -3.14 -4.97
N ALA A 301 21.78 -2.12 -4.55
CA ALA A 301 23.00 -1.71 -5.23
C ALA A 301 24.07 -2.82 -5.24
N ALA A 302 24.23 -3.52 -4.11
CA ALA A 302 25.17 -4.65 -4.03
C ALA A 302 24.76 -5.81 -4.97
N ILE A 303 23.46 -6.13 -5.06
CA ILE A 303 22.93 -7.13 -6.00
C ILE A 303 23.17 -6.68 -7.44
N ALA A 304 22.84 -5.43 -7.79
CA ALA A 304 23.06 -4.89 -9.15
C ALA A 304 24.53 -4.91 -9.54
N ALA A 305 25.43 -4.49 -8.65
CA ALA A 305 26.88 -4.53 -8.88
C ALA A 305 27.41 -5.96 -9.11
N GLU A 306 26.86 -6.97 -8.41
CA GLU A 306 27.25 -8.36 -8.59
C GLU A 306 26.79 -8.89 -9.96
N VAL A 307 25.58 -8.50 -10.40
CA VAL A 307 25.08 -8.83 -11.75
C VAL A 307 25.97 -8.19 -12.81
N VAL A 308 26.29 -6.88 -12.70
CA VAL A 308 27.14 -6.17 -13.66
C VAL A 308 28.51 -6.84 -13.78
N ARG A 309 29.16 -7.07 -12.64
CA ARG A 309 30.57 -7.52 -12.59
C ARG A 309 30.76 -9.00 -12.90
N ARG A 310 29.79 -9.85 -12.53
CA ARG A 310 29.95 -11.31 -12.52
C ARG A 310 28.84 -12.08 -13.18
N ASN A 311 27.80 -11.40 -13.67
CA ASN A 311 26.65 -12.03 -14.33
C ASN A 311 25.96 -13.06 -13.42
N ARG A 312 25.85 -12.75 -12.13
CA ARG A 312 25.25 -13.60 -11.10
C ARG A 312 24.57 -12.76 -10.01
N PRO A 313 23.50 -13.22 -9.33
CA PRO A 313 22.88 -14.53 -9.54
C PRO A 313 22.06 -14.60 -10.85
N PHE A 314 21.90 -13.47 -11.54
CA PHE A 314 21.12 -13.35 -12.78
C PHE A 314 22.03 -12.98 -13.96
N ALA A 315 21.70 -13.48 -15.15
CA ALA A 315 22.42 -13.13 -16.38
C ALA A 315 21.87 -11.82 -16.98
N LYS A 316 22.76 -10.99 -17.51
CA LYS A 316 22.40 -9.77 -18.25
C LYS A 316 21.96 -10.08 -19.69
N PRO A 317 21.05 -9.30 -20.30
CA PRO A 317 20.31 -8.17 -19.72
C PRO A 317 19.17 -8.66 -18.83
N VAL A 318 18.91 -7.94 -17.74
CA VAL A 318 17.86 -8.30 -16.80
C VAL A 318 17.25 -7.05 -16.17
N VAL A 319 15.94 -7.12 -15.88
CA VAL A 319 15.24 -6.17 -15.01
C VAL A 319 15.00 -6.82 -13.66
N LEU A 320 15.51 -6.23 -12.59
CA LEU A 320 15.16 -6.61 -11.23
C LEU A 320 13.97 -5.73 -10.77
N LEU A 321 12.88 -6.39 -10.38
CA LEU A 321 11.67 -5.73 -9.87
C LEU A 321 11.53 -6.00 -8.38
N SER A 322 11.10 -5.01 -7.62
CA SER A 322 10.73 -5.19 -6.23
C SER A 322 9.67 -4.18 -5.78
N GLY A 323 8.87 -4.59 -4.81
CA GLY A 323 7.85 -3.80 -4.16
C GLY A 323 7.98 -3.84 -2.64
N GLY A 324 6.96 -3.39 -1.95
CA GLY A 324 6.88 -3.33 -0.51
C GLY A 324 6.74 -1.90 0.00
N GLU A 325 6.95 -1.68 1.28
CA GLU A 325 6.82 -0.36 1.91
C GLU A 325 8.00 -0.10 2.84
N THR A 326 8.94 0.75 2.39
CA THR A 326 10.08 1.14 3.21
C THR A 326 9.77 2.37 4.06
N THR A 327 10.61 2.64 5.04
CA THR A 327 10.49 3.77 5.97
C THR A 327 11.71 4.67 5.89
N VAL A 328 11.53 5.94 6.29
CA VAL A 328 12.62 6.90 6.47
C VAL A 328 12.62 7.38 7.91
N THR A 329 13.68 7.06 8.64
CA THR A 329 13.86 7.55 10.00
C THR A 329 14.51 8.93 9.98
N ILE A 330 13.79 9.92 10.46
CA ILE A 330 14.30 11.28 10.64
C ILE A 330 15.01 11.34 11.99
N SER A 331 16.35 11.32 11.97
CA SER A 331 17.18 11.11 13.16
C SER A 331 17.47 12.35 14.01
N ASP A 332 17.03 13.56 13.63
CA ASP A 332 17.37 14.78 14.34
C ASP A 332 16.15 15.64 14.70
N VAL A 333 15.75 15.54 15.96
CA VAL A 333 14.84 16.49 16.58
C VAL A 333 15.57 17.83 16.72
N GLY A 334 15.42 18.72 15.71
CA GLY A 334 15.99 20.07 15.74
C GLY A 334 16.74 20.52 14.49
N ARG A 335 17.14 19.66 13.58
CA ARG A 335 17.56 20.03 12.22
C ARG A 335 16.35 20.03 11.29
N LYS A 336 16.30 21.01 10.37
CA LYS A 336 15.33 20.93 9.27
C LYS A 336 15.62 19.66 8.49
N SER A 337 14.67 18.71 8.51
CA SER A 337 14.66 17.57 7.60
C SER A 337 14.69 18.11 6.18
N GLY A 338 15.43 17.44 5.29
CA GLY A 338 15.39 17.71 3.87
C GLY A 338 14.03 17.37 3.27
N LYS A 339 13.91 17.54 1.96
CA LYS A 339 12.74 17.19 1.17
C LYS A 339 12.89 15.81 0.53
N GLY A 340 11.79 15.07 0.41
CA GLY A 340 11.75 13.78 -0.27
C GLY A 340 10.90 12.77 0.46
N GLY A 341 10.90 11.56 -0.06
CA GLY A 341 10.20 10.42 0.48
C GLY A 341 11.05 9.16 0.45
N ARG A 342 10.43 8.01 0.71
CA ARG A 342 11.11 6.72 0.85
C ARG A 342 11.71 6.21 -0.45
N ASN A 343 11.06 6.48 -1.60
CA ASN A 343 11.57 6.05 -2.90
C ASN A 343 12.78 6.88 -3.34
N GLY A 344 12.75 8.19 -3.12
CA GLY A 344 13.90 9.05 -3.33
C GLY A 344 15.07 8.69 -2.42
N GLU A 345 14.83 8.43 -1.13
CA GLU A 345 15.85 8.01 -0.15
C GLU A 345 16.50 6.66 -0.53
N PHE A 346 15.67 5.67 -0.91
CA PHE A 346 16.14 4.40 -1.46
C PHE A 346 17.06 4.63 -2.65
N LEU A 347 16.60 5.43 -3.61
CA LEU A 347 17.29 5.60 -4.89
C LEU A 347 18.59 6.39 -4.76
N LEU A 348 18.63 7.41 -3.89
CA LEU A 348 19.87 8.15 -3.64
C LEU A 348 20.92 7.25 -2.98
N SER A 349 20.52 6.42 -2.03
CA SER A 349 21.40 5.41 -1.41
C SER A 349 21.84 4.35 -2.41
N PHE A 350 20.95 3.89 -3.29
CA PHE A 350 21.26 2.99 -4.40
C PHE A 350 22.31 3.61 -5.34
N ALA A 351 22.11 4.86 -5.76
CA ALA A 351 23.06 5.58 -6.64
C ALA A 351 24.45 5.69 -6.04
N CYS A 352 24.57 5.95 -4.72
CA CYS A 352 25.87 5.93 -4.04
C CYS A 352 26.55 4.55 -4.11
N GLY A 353 25.77 3.47 -4.08
CA GLY A 353 26.33 2.11 -4.11
C GLY A 353 26.74 1.63 -5.51
N ILE A 354 26.23 2.24 -6.55
CA ILE A 354 26.54 1.92 -7.97
C ILE A 354 27.39 2.98 -8.65
N ASP A 355 27.93 3.94 -7.92
CA ASP A 355 28.71 5.04 -8.48
C ASP A 355 29.83 4.54 -9.39
N GLY A 356 29.92 5.09 -10.60
CA GLY A 356 30.87 4.71 -11.64
C GLY A 356 30.64 3.33 -12.29
N LEU A 357 29.49 2.66 -12.03
CA LEU A 357 29.14 1.41 -12.71
C LEU A 357 28.25 1.69 -13.94
N ASP A 358 28.76 1.39 -15.12
CA ASP A 358 28.00 1.50 -16.37
C ASP A 358 26.97 0.37 -16.52
N GLY A 359 25.96 0.61 -17.34
CA GLY A 359 24.95 -0.40 -17.71
C GLY A 359 23.88 -0.64 -16.67
N ILE A 360 23.74 0.24 -15.67
CA ILE A 360 22.66 0.21 -14.68
C ILE A 360 21.79 1.45 -14.84
N SER A 361 20.47 1.25 -14.90
CA SER A 361 19.47 2.33 -14.80
C SER A 361 18.35 1.89 -13.89
N ALA A 362 17.87 2.76 -13.01
CA ALA A 362 16.87 2.43 -12.01
C ALA A 362 15.77 3.50 -11.93
N LEU A 363 14.57 3.06 -11.61
CA LEU A 363 13.42 3.85 -11.19
C LEU A 363 12.93 3.30 -9.85
N ALA A 364 12.70 4.18 -8.89
CA ALA A 364 11.93 3.87 -7.70
C ALA A 364 10.84 4.93 -7.53
N ALA A 365 9.60 4.49 -7.33
CA ALA A 365 8.44 5.38 -7.25
C ALA A 365 7.30 4.78 -6.42
N ASP A 366 6.53 5.63 -5.74
CA ASP A 366 5.26 5.22 -5.14
C ASP A 366 4.19 5.08 -6.23
N THR A 367 3.43 3.99 -6.17
CA THR A 367 2.38 3.71 -7.17
C THR A 367 1.20 4.66 -7.08
N ASP A 368 1.02 5.40 -5.98
CA ASP A 368 -0.02 6.42 -5.86
C ASP A 368 0.34 7.75 -6.55
N GLY A 369 1.60 7.92 -6.95
CA GLY A 369 2.09 9.09 -7.67
C GLY A 369 2.75 10.14 -6.79
N ILE A 370 2.88 9.90 -5.46
CA ILE A 370 3.44 10.87 -4.50
C ILE A 370 4.45 10.18 -3.57
N ASP A 371 5.69 10.65 -3.55
CA ASP A 371 6.75 10.16 -2.66
C ASP A 371 7.04 11.16 -1.53
N GLY A 372 6.40 10.98 -0.40
CA GLY A 372 6.58 11.84 0.79
C GLY A 372 5.81 13.14 0.74
N SER A 373 6.50 14.29 0.75
CA SER A 373 5.88 15.61 0.90
C SER A 373 5.76 16.41 -0.41
N GLU A 374 6.46 16.01 -1.45
CA GLU A 374 6.54 16.73 -2.72
C GLU A 374 5.66 16.08 -3.79
N ASP A 375 5.60 16.66 -4.98
CA ASP A 375 4.68 16.29 -6.07
C ASP A 375 5.24 15.22 -7.04
N ASN A 376 6.40 14.64 -6.74
CA ASN A 376 6.99 13.53 -7.49
C ASN A 376 6.60 12.17 -6.90
N ALA A 377 6.48 11.17 -7.73
CA ALA A 377 6.31 9.77 -7.29
C ALA A 377 7.62 9.12 -6.86
N GLY A 378 8.74 9.63 -7.35
CA GLY A 378 10.07 9.08 -7.14
C GLY A 378 11.10 9.73 -8.06
N ALA A 379 12.08 8.96 -8.52
CA ALA A 379 13.14 9.47 -9.38
C ALA A 379 13.79 8.36 -10.22
N PHE A 380 14.66 8.77 -11.15
CA PHE A 380 15.57 7.92 -11.90
C PHE A 380 17.01 8.04 -11.36
N ALA A 381 17.77 6.96 -11.44
CA ALA A 381 19.20 6.95 -11.14
C ALA A 381 19.97 6.00 -12.06
N ASP A 382 21.25 6.29 -12.24
CA ASP A 382 22.21 5.45 -12.96
C ASP A 382 23.61 5.57 -12.34
N GLY A 383 24.60 4.89 -12.89
CA GLY A 383 25.99 4.92 -12.40
C GLY A 383 26.67 6.29 -12.51
N SER A 384 26.10 7.26 -13.22
CA SER A 384 26.63 8.62 -13.34
C SER A 384 25.98 9.62 -12.37
N THR A 385 24.94 9.22 -11.66
CA THR A 385 24.11 10.11 -10.81
C THR A 385 24.95 10.87 -9.78
N VAL A 386 25.84 10.19 -9.06
CA VAL A 386 26.70 10.83 -8.03
C VAL A 386 27.68 11.82 -8.66
N ALA A 387 28.31 11.45 -9.77
CA ALA A 387 29.26 12.33 -10.48
C ALA A 387 28.55 13.59 -11.01
N ARG A 388 27.39 13.44 -11.66
CA ARG A 388 26.56 14.58 -12.12
C ARG A 388 26.13 15.48 -10.98
N LEU A 389 25.81 14.90 -9.81
CA LEU A 389 25.44 15.68 -8.63
C LEU A 389 26.63 16.50 -8.11
N ALA A 390 27.84 15.92 -8.09
CA ALA A 390 29.06 16.62 -7.71
C ALA A 390 29.38 17.79 -8.66
N GLU A 391 29.10 17.68 -9.95
CA GLU A 391 29.21 18.78 -10.94
C GLU A 391 28.29 19.96 -10.61
N THR A 392 27.18 19.74 -9.92
CA THR A 392 26.31 20.81 -9.41
C THR A 392 26.76 21.41 -8.09
N GLY A 393 27.90 20.96 -7.55
CA GLY A 393 28.47 21.40 -6.27
C GLY A 393 27.77 20.77 -5.05
N ARG A 394 27.08 19.63 -5.21
CA ARG A 394 26.37 18.93 -4.14
C ARG A 394 27.04 17.58 -3.85
N ASP A 395 26.99 17.18 -2.58
CA ASP A 395 27.46 15.87 -2.12
C ASP A 395 26.28 14.93 -1.85
N ALA A 396 26.24 13.78 -2.53
CA ALA A 396 25.18 12.80 -2.42
C ALA A 396 25.05 12.22 -1.00
N ALA A 397 26.18 11.97 -0.34
CA ALA A 397 26.22 11.41 1.01
C ALA A 397 25.71 12.43 2.06
N GLU A 398 26.03 13.73 1.88
CA GLU A 398 25.53 14.79 2.73
C GLU A 398 23.99 14.94 2.58
N LEU A 399 23.47 14.95 1.34
CA LEU A 399 22.04 15.01 1.08
C LEU A 399 21.32 13.80 1.65
N LEU A 400 21.86 12.59 1.49
CA LEU A 400 21.31 11.37 2.07
C LEU A 400 21.29 11.42 3.61
N ALA A 401 22.38 11.95 4.23
CA ALA A 401 22.44 12.11 5.69
C ALA A 401 21.39 13.09 6.25
N ARG A 402 20.87 13.98 5.40
CA ARG A 402 19.84 14.99 5.76
C ARG A 402 18.44 14.58 5.32
N ASN A 403 18.23 13.38 4.76
CA ASN A 403 16.98 12.94 4.15
C ASN A 403 16.48 13.93 3.06
N ASP A 404 17.39 14.40 2.19
CA ASP A 404 17.14 15.46 1.19
C ASP A 404 17.28 14.92 -0.24
N SER A 405 16.65 13.79 -0.49
CA SER A 405 16.70 13.10 -1.78
C SER A 405 16.02 13.88 -2.90
N TRP A 406 14.95 14.61 -2.60
CA TRP A 406 14.27 15.46 -3.57
C TRP A 406 15.21 16.50 -4.17
N THR A 407 15.95 17.25 -3.30
CA THR A 407 16.92 18.24 -3.76
C THR A 407 18.01 17.65 -4.64
N ALA A 408 18.42 16.40 -4.39
CA ALA A 408 19.40 15.70 -5.21
C ALA A 408 18.87 15.49 -6.64
N PHE A 409 17.68 14.88 -6.77
CA PHE A 409 17.13 14.52 -8.07
C PHE A 409 16.53 15.72 -8.82
N ASP A 410 16.00 16.72 -8.13
CA ASP A 410 15.57 17.99 -8.73
C ASP A 410 16.73 18.71 -9.41
N ALA A 411 17.89 18.79 -8.75
CA ALA A 411 19.09 19.42 -9.30
C ALA A 411 19.60 18.74 -10.58
N LEU A 412 19.27 17.47 -10.79
CA LEU A 412 19.64 16.67 -11.96
C LEU A 412 18.56 16.61 -13.05
N GLY A 413 17.35 17.07 -12.76
CA GLY A 413 16.18 16.87 -13.63
C GLY A 413 15.77 15.40 -13.72
N ASP A 414 16.03 14.61 -12.67
CA ASP A 414 15.78 13.16 -12.63
C ASP A 414 14.55 12.79 -11.81
N LEU A 415 13.78 13.77 -11.30
CA LEU A 415 12.51 13.50 -10.64
C LEU A 415 11.53 12.83 -11.60
N PHE A 416 10.78 11.87 -11.08
CA PHE A 416 9.68 11.22 -11.79
C PHE A 416 8.34 11.67 -11.21
N ALA A 417 7.61 12.48 -11.97
CA ALA A 417 6.34 13.09 -11.57
C ALA A 417 5.22 12.75 -12.56
N PRO A 418 4.67 11.53 -12.51
CA PRO A 418 3.58 11.10 -13.41
C PRO A 418 2.22 11.74 -13.05
N GLY A 419 2.12 12.41 -11.90
CA GLY A 419 0.87 12.86 -11.29
C GLY A 419 0.14 11.75 -10.51
N PRO A 420 -0.98 12.08 -9.86
CA PRO A 420 -1.78 11.12 -9.11
C PRO A 420 -2.30 9.99 -10.01
N THR A 421 -2.08 8.74 -9.60
CA THR A 421 -2.40 7.55 -10.41
C THR A 421 -3.80 6.99 -10.15
N GLY A 422 -4.41 7.35 -9.02
CA GLY A 422 -5.74 6.84 -8.61
C GLY A 422 -5.72 5.44 -8.00
N THR A 423 -4.55 4.84 -7.81
CA THR A 423 -4.38 3.57 -7.10
C THR A 423 -3.28 3.68 -6.04
N ASN A 424 -3.15 2.66 -5.19
CA ASN A 424 -2.02 2.52 -4.27
C ASN A 424 -1.77 1.04 -3.97
N VAL A 425 -0.63 0.54 -4.43
CA VAL A 425 -0.10 -0.80 -4.14
C VAL A 425 1.37 -0.70 -3.70
N ASN A 426 1.70 0.36 -2.94
CA ASN A 426 3.00 0.68 -2.36
C ASN A 426 4.10 1.02 -3.37
N ASP A 427 5.36 0.82 -2.97
CA ASP A 427 6.55 1.15 -3.75
C ASP A 427 6.70 0.23 -4.96
N PHE A 428 7.12 0.81 -6.06
CA PHE A 428 7.59 0.12 -7.25
C PHE A 428 9.05 0.44 -7.49
N ARG A 429 9.89 -0.57 -7.65
CA ARG A 429 11.31 -0.42 -7.96
C ARG A 429 11.66 -1.31 -9.13
N ALA A 430 12.27 -0.72 -10.15
CA ALA A 430 12.75 -1.41 -11.33
C ALA A 430 14.22 -1.03 -11.58
N ILE A 431 15.10 -2.03 -11.71
CA ILE A 431 16.53 -1.85 -11.97
C ILE A 431 16.88 -2.64 -13.22
N LEU A 432 17.15 -1.94 -14.30
CA LEU A 432 17.62 -2.50 -15.55
C LEU A 432 19.15 -2.64 -15.49
N ILE A 433 19.65 -3.82 -15.84
CA ILE A 433 21.09 -4.13 -15.91
C ILE A 433 21.40 -4.72 -17.29
N GLN A 434 22.29 -4.05 -18.03
CA GLN A 434 22.69 -4.36 -19.41
C GLN A 434 24.12 -4.93 -19.51
#